data_b732bbe5a1e28d4e2379c98cabbfef6f
#
_entry.id   b732bbe5a1e28d4e2379c98cabbfef6f
#
_cell.length_a   1.000
_cell.length_b   1.000
_cell.length_c   1.000
_cell.angle_alpha   90.00
_cell.angle_beta   90.00
_cell.angle_gamma   90.00
#
_symmetry.space_group_name_H-M   'P 1'
#
loop_
_entity.id
_entity.type
_entity.pdbx_description
1 polymer ?
#
loop_
_entity_poly.entity_id
_entity_poly.type
_entity_poly.pdbx_seq_one_letter_code
_entity_poly.pdbx_strand_id
1 'polypeptide(L)'
;MKRLLVGFKASDLTSELLAGDTLCHTLDIYHAHAIEKTRPDAKVVCSAHLPEGDWDEIVFRTGPKLMSGELSLDLLQEIHLLSPRRFTLDFVGRERDRNDLLGKIRKDPDRVRSFAARYPASVPGGRRIELTSFPGCFCHRRRDEGGLALAEVAARDLAQARSPVKLLDMGCGCGLVGFLVAGAVPGTALTMIDSHSRAVEAARLNSRDLGIPAEVVLADDGVASLPDAAGTFDAFVGNPPYYSDYRIADVFLETAKSALKAGGVCYTVVKNEAGLKPVQERYFPSVEIVRRRGYSVLKSVKPLP
;
A
#
# COMPACT_ATOMS: atom_id res chain seq x y z
N MET A 1 4.54 8.28 32.67
CA MET A 1 5.32 8.70 31.48
C MET A 1 4.57 8.20 30.26
N LYS A 2 4.13 9.13 29.43
CA LYS A 2 3.40 8.84 28.19
C LYS A 2 4.40 8.69 27.05
N ARG A 3 4.49 7.51 26.44
CA ARG A 3 5.50 7.15 25.44
C ARG A 3 4.87 6.79 24.12
N LEU A 4 5.48 7.24 23.01
CA LEU A 4 5.15 6.82 21.65
C LEU A 4 6.33 6.02 21.06
N LEU A 5 6.06 4.80 20.60
CA LEU A 5 7.00 3.97 19.84
C LEU A 5 6.66 4.04 18.36
N VAL A 6 7.61 4.45 17.52
CA VAL A 6 7.42 4.62 16.08
C VAL A 6 8.36 3.71 15.30
N GLY A 7 7.85 2.93 14.36
CA GLY A 7 8.64 2.07 13.47
C GLY A 7 9.07 0.72 14.09
N PHE A 8 8.47 0.32 15.20
CA PHE A 8 8.71 -0.98 15.83
C PHE A 8 7.79 -2.05 15.24
N LYS A 9 8.32 -3.26 15.10
CA LYS A 9 7.58 -4.48 14.78
C LYS A 9 7.33 -5.29 16.06
N ALA A 10 6.46 -6.25 16.01
CA ALA A 10 6.14 -7.13 17.14
C ALA A 10 7.39 -7.78 17.78
N SER A 11 8.35 -8.22 16.94
CA SER A 11 9.61 -8.82 17.38
C SER A 11 10.58 -7.86 18.11
N ASP A 12 10.37 -6.55 17.95
CA ASP A 12 11.24 -5.52 18.53
C ASP A 12 10.76 -5.08 19.93
N LEU A 13 9.52 -5.42 20.30
CA LEU A 13 8.87 -4.95 21.50
C LEU A 13 9.24 -5.80 22.73
N THR A 14 9.86 -5.18 23.71
CA THR A 14 10.14 -5.77 25.02
C THR A 14 9.14 -5.28 26.06
N SER A 15 9.00 -6.00 27.18
CA SER A 15 8.13 -5.56 28.28
C SER A 15 8.58 -4.23 28.89
N GLU A 16 9.88 -3.92 28.86
CA GLU A 16 10.43 -2.65 29.29
C GLU A 16 10.02 -1.48 28.38
N LEU A 17 10.04 -1.68 27.06
CA LEU A 17 9.56 -0.70 26.09
C LEU A 17 8.07 -0.42 26.24
N LEU A 18 7.27 -1.45 26.53
CA LEU A 18 5.82 -1.34 26.70
C LEU A 18 5.37 -0.89 28.10
N ALA A 19 6.31 -0.74 29.04
CA ALA A 19 5.98 -0.33 30.40
C ALA A 19 5.35 1.08 30.45
N GLY A 20 4.32 1.24 31.29
CA GLY A 20 3.63 2.50 31.50
C GLY A 20 2.56 2.81 30.45
N ASP A 21 2.30 4.09 30.18
CA ASP A 21 1.34 4.53 29.16
C ASP A 21 2.04 4.63 27.79
N THR A 22 2.22 3.48 27.15
CA THR A 22 2.92 3.37 25.88
C THR A 22 1.97 3.07 24.75
N LEU A 23 2.07 3.84 23.64
CA LEU A 23 1.37 3.64 22.38
C LEU A 23 2.37 3.25 21.28
N CYS A 24 2.07 2.20 20.53
CA CYS A 24 2.83 1.79 19.35
C CYS A 24 2.16 2.35 18.09
N HIS A 25 2.89 3.10 17.29
CA HIS A 25 2.43 3.59 16.00
C HIS A 25 3.05 2.77 14.86
N THR A 26 2.21 2.32 13.94
CA THR A 26 2.60 1.65 12.69
C THR A 26 1.99 2.36 11.48
N LEU A 27 2.64 2.22 10.33
CA LEU A 27 2.11 2.68 9.05
C LEU A 27 1.39 1.56 8.28
N ASP A 28 1.62 0.31 8.67
CA ASP A 28 1.08 -0.88 8.02
C ASP A 28 0.19 -1.66 9.00
N ILE A 29 -1.06 -1.90 8.59
CA ILE A 29 -2.06 -2.59 9.43
C ILE A 29 -1.65 -4.04 9.71
N TYR A 30 -0.92 -4.70 8.82
CA TYR A 30 -0.35 -6.01 9.06
C TYR A 30 0.58 -6.02 10.29
N HIS A 31 1.39 -4.96 10.44
CA HIS A 31 2.24 -4.82 11.64
C HIS A 31 1.43 -4.52 12.90
N ALA A 32 0.34 -3.74 12.79
CA ALA A 32 -0.55 -3.51 13.92
C ALA A 32 -1.18 -4.82 14.40
N HIS A 33 -1.79 -5.59 13.51
CA HIS A 33 -2.38 -6.90 13.83
C HIS A 33 -1.34 -7.89 14.39
N ALA A 34 -0.11 -7.89 13.86
CA ALA A 34 0.96 -8.73 14.38
C ALA A 34 1.36 -8.35 15.82
N ILE A 35 1.38 -7.06 16.16
CA ILE A 35 1.62 -6.59 17.53
C ILE A 35 0.47 -6.99 18.44
N GLU A 36 -0.76 -6.70 18.09
CA GLU A 36 -1.95 -7.04 18.88
C GLU A 36 -2.04 -8.54 19.17
N LYS A 37 -1.71 -9.38 18.18
CA LYS A 37 -1.71 -10.84 18.32
C LYS A 37 -0.64 -11.36 19.28
N THR A 38 0.58 -10.78 19.23
CA THR A 38 1.73 -11.28 20.00
C THR A 38 1.95 -10.55 21.32
N ARG A 39 1.44 -9.34 21.43
CA ARG A 39 1.52 -8.45 22.57
C ARG A 39 0.16 -7.83 22.87
N PRO A 40 -0.79 -8.62 23.42
CA PRO A 40 -2.14 -8.13 23.72
C PRO A 40 -2.17 -7.06 24.83
N ASP A 41 -1.06 -6.85 25.51
CA ASP A 41 -0.83 -5.77 26.47
C ASP A 41 -0.45 -4.43 25.80
N ALA A 42 -0.09 -4.43 24.51
CA ALA A 42 0.30 -3.22 23.79
C ALA A 42 -0.93 -2.47 23.25
N LYS A 43 -0.91 -1.13 23.40
CA LYS A 43 -1.83 -0.25 22.67
C LYS A 43 -1.21 0.03 21.31
N VAL A 44 -1.97 -0.14 20.23
CA VAL A 44 -1.49 0.04 18.86
C VAL A 44 -2.40 0.99 18.09
N VAL A 45 -1.80 1.81 17.24
CA VAL A 45 -2.49 2.61 16.24
C VAL A 45 -1.81 2.48 14.88
N CYS A 46 -2.61 2.28 13.83
CA CYS A 46 -2.15 2.34 12.46
C CYS A 46 -2.74 3.58 11.78
N SER A 47 -1.88 4.53 11.44
CA SER A 47 -2.29 5.78 10.81
C SER A 47 -1.18 6.34 9.92
N ALA A 48 -1.55 7.15 8.93
CA ALA A 48 -0.61 7.75 7.99
C ALA A 48 0.30 8.80 8.64
N HIS A 49 -0.19 9.45 9.69
CA HIS A 49 0.53 10.44 10.50
C HIS A 49 0.65 9.98 11.94
N LEU A 50 1.64 10.53 12.64
CA LEU A 50 1.82 10.27 14.06
C LEU A 50 0.63 10.82 14.85
N PRO A 51 0.17 10.10 15.90
CA PRO A 51 -0.94 10.54 16.72
C PRO A 51 -0.57 11.81 17.50
N GLU A 52 -1.45 12.79 17.48
CA GLU A 52 -1.33 14.01 18.27
C GLU A 52 -1.33 13.70 19.78
N GLY A 53 -0.67 14.53 20.55
CA GLY A 53 -0.66 14.43 22.01
C GLY A 53 0.61 14.99 22.66
N ASP A 54 0.54 15.22 23.98
CA ASP A 54 1.69 15.60 24.79
C ASP A 54 2.47 14.34 25.15
N TRP A 55 3.58 14.12 24.48
CA TRP A 55 4.43 12.95 24.68
C TRP A 55 5.60 13.27 25.62
N ASP A 56 5.74 12.49 26.69
CA ASP A 56 6.94 12.58 27.55
C ASP A 56 8.16 12.03 26.82
N GLU A 57 7.98 10.96 26.02
CA GLU A 57 9.05 10.37 25.23
C GLU A 57 8.53 9.84 23.88
N ILE A 58 9.27 10.11 22.82
CA ILE A 58 9.09 9.43 21.52
C ILE A 58 10.36 8.62 21.23
N VAL A 59 10.21 7.33 20.99
CA VAL A 59 11.28 6.44 20.54
C VAL A 59 11.03 6.08 19.09
N PHE A 60 11.94 6.49 18.20
CA PHE A 60 11.82 6.23 16.76
C PHE A 60 12.86 5.24 16.31
N ARG A 61 12.40 4.09 15.85
CA ARG A 61 13.22 3.04 15.26
C ARG A 61 13.23 3.19 13.75
N THR A 62 14.42 3.37 13.17
CA THR A 62 14.63 3.55 11.74
C THR A 62 15.97 2.99 11.26
N GLY A 63 16.17 2.96 9.97
CA GLY A 63 17.40 2.54 9.32
C GLY A 63 17.19 2.08 7.89
N PRO A 64 18.25 1.97 7.06
CA PRO A 64 18.15 1.70 5.62
C PRO A 64 17.46 0.39 5.25
N LYS A 65 17.42 -0.59 6.16
CA LYS A 65 16.73 -1.88 5.97
C LYS A 65 15.30 -1.88 6.50
N LEU A 66 14.90 -0.85 7.24
CA LEU A 66 13.57 -0.75 7.85
C LEU A 66 12.63 0.13 7.02
N MET A 67 13.14 1.29 6.58
CA MET A 67 12.35 2.23 5.78
C MET A 67 13.24 3.11 4.91
N SER A 68 12.64 3.79 3.93
CA SER A 68 13.37 4.72 3.07
C SER A 68 13.86 5.95 3.82
N GLY A 69 14.94 6.57 3.33
CA GLY A 69 15.47 7.79 3.95
C GLY A 69 14.47 8.96 3.93
N GLU A 70 13.62 9.07 2.88
CA GLU A 70 12.58 10.10 2.82
C GLU A 70 11.47 9.85 3.85
N LEU A 71 11.04 8.60 4.04
CA LEU A 71 10.08 8.25 5.07
C LEU A 71 10.62 8.54 6.47
N SER A 72 11.91 8.21 6.70
CA SER A 72 12.56 8.52 7.98
C SER A 72 12.61 10.02 8.26
N LEU A 73 12.92 10.85 7.24
CA LEU A 73 12.95 12.30 7.37
C LEU A 73 11.56 12.91 7.58
N ASP A 74 10.57 12.38 6.91
CA ASP A 74 9.20 12.84 7.02
C ASP A 74 8.64 12.57 8.42
N LEU A 75 8.82 11.34 8.93
CA LEU A 75 8.45 11.01 10.32
C LEU A 75 9.24 11.82 11.35
N LEU A 76 10.52 12.11 11.11
CA LEU A 76 11.31 12.97 12.00
C LEU A 76 10.79 14.42 12.04
N GLN A 77 10.26 14.93 10.92
CA GLN A 77 9.59 16.24 10.93
C GLN A 77 8.30 16.20 11.75
N GLU A 78 7.49 15.15 11.61
CA GLU A 78 6.29 14.99 12.45
C GLU A 78 6.65 14.91 13.94
N ILE A 79 7.69 14.14 14.29
CA ILE A 79 8.19 14.06 15.68
C ILE A 79 8.64 15.42 16.19
N HIS A 80 9.35 16.19 15.37
CA HIS A 80 9.79 17.55 15.74
C HIS A 80 8.59 18.48 16.01
N LEU A 81 7.55 18.42 15.19
CA LEU A 81 6.33 19.18 15.38
C LEU A 81 5.55 18.79 16.64
N LEU A 82 5.59 17.51 17.04
CA LEU A 82 5.00 17.04 18.29
C LEU A 82 5.77 17.49 19.55
N SER A 83 7.00 17.96 19.37
CA SER A 83 7.83 18.54 20.45
C SER A 83 7.89 17.72 21.74
N PRO A 84 8.26 16.41 21.69
CA PRO A 84 8.29 15.58 22.88
C PRO A 84 9.33 16.07 23.89
N ARG A 85 9.12 15.82 25.19
CA ARG A 85 10.09 16.18 26.24
C ARG A 85 11.41 15.42 26.08
N ARG A 86 11.35 14.17 25.57
CA ARG A 86 12.50 13.33 25.23
C ARG A 86 12.31 12.71 23.86
N PHE A 87 13.36 12.73 23.06
CA PHE A 87 13.42 11.99 21.79
C PHE A 87 14.58 11.00 21.82
N THR A 88 14.31 9.74 21.49
CA THR A 88 15.30 8.68 21.36
C THR A 88 15.28 8.12 19.93
N LEU A 89 16.43 8.14 19.25
CA LEU A 89 16.60 7.54 17.95
C LEU A 89 17.23 6.15 18.09
N ASP A 90 16.45 5.10 17.84
CA ASP A 90 16.92 3.71 17.71
C ASP A 90 17.27 3.43 16.25
N PHE A 91 18.55 3.55 15.90
CA PHE A 91 19.02 3.45 14.54
C PHE A 91 19.60 2.07 14.21
N VAL A 92 18.98 1.36 13.27
CA VAL A 92 19.42 0.04 12.80
C VAL A 92 20.19 0.20 11.50
N GLY A 93 21.52 0.18 11.58
CA GLY A 93 22.39 0.36 10.41
C GLY A 93 23.79 0.80 10.78
N ARG A 94 24.57 1.20 9.77
CA ARG A 94 25.93 1.68 9.97
C ARG A 94 25.92 3.11 10.53
N GLU A 95 26.89 3.44 11.33
CA GLU A 95 27.04 4.77 11.91
C GLU A 95 27.08 5.90 10.84
N ARG A 96 27.71 5.66 9.72
CA ARG A 96 27.72 6.60 8.59
C ARG A 96 26.29 6.93 8.12
N ASP A 97 25.43 5.91 7.95
CA ASP A 97 24.08 6.10 7.47
C ASP A 97 23.23 6.90 8.49
N ARG A 98 23.48 6.68 9.79
CA ARG A 98 22.89 7.47 10.88
C ARG A 98 23.34 8.94 10.82
N ASN A 99 24.65 9.18 10.66
CA ASN A 99 25.20 10.52 10.61
C ASN A 99 24.72 11.29 9.36
N ASP A 100 24.57 10.61 8.22
CA ASP A 100 24.00 11.19 7.00
C ASP A 100 22.53 11.59 7.19
N LEU A 101 21.73 10.78 7.90
CA LEU A 101 20.35 11.11 8.26
C LEU A 101 20.30 12.35 9.17
N LEU A 102 21.05 12.33 10.28
CA LEU A 102 21.11 13.43 11.24
C LEU A 102 21.67 14.73 10.61
N GLY A 103 22.61 14.61 9.68
CA GLY A 103 23.17 15.76 8.95
C GLY A 103 22.14 16.46 8.07
N LYS A 104 21.18 15.74 7.52
CA LYS A 104 20.08 16.33 6.74
C LYS A 104 19.09 17.11 7.62
N ILE A 105 18.86 16.67 8.86
CA ILE A 105 17.99 17.36 9.81
C ILE A 105 18.69 18.65 10.30
N ARG A 106 19.97 18.58 10.66
CA ARG A 106 20.72 19.72 11.20
C ARG A 106 20.88 20.88 10.23
N LYS A 107 20.84 20.62 8.92
CA LYS A 107 21.00 21.68 7.89
C LYS A 107 19.81 22.63 7.82
N ASP A 108 18.64 22.20 8.27
CA ASP A 108 17.44 23.01 8.15
C ASP A 108 16.37 22.51 9.16
N PRO A 109 16.59 22.72 10.47
CA PRO A 109 15.72 22.18 11.51
C PRO A 109 14.31 22.79 11.50
N ASP A 110 14.19 24.04 11.03
CA ASP A 110 12.93 24.79 11.05
C ASP A 110 12.15 24.69 9.71
N ARG A 111 12.73 24.00 8.71
CA ARG A 111 12.11 23.86 7.39
C ARG A 111 11.27 22.59 7.30
N VAL A 112 9.97 22.74 7.39
CA VAL A 112 9.04 21.67 7.03
C VAL A 112 9.08 21.45 5.51
N ARG A 113 9.54 20.26 5.10
CA ARG A 113 9.60 19.85 3.70
C ARG A 113 8.43 18.96 3.35
N SER A 114 7.75 19.23 2.25
CA SER A 114 6.84 18.24 1.70
C SER A 114 7.64 17.16 0.95
N PHE A 115 7.51 15.92 1.37
CA PHE A 115 8.04 14.75 0.67
C PHE A 115 7.01 14.12 -0.27
N ALA A 116 5.81 14.67 -0.37
CA ALA A 116 4.84 14.26 -1.39
C ALA A 116 5.45 14.38 -2.79
N ALA A 117 5.21 13.41 -3.63
CA ALA A 117 5.60 13.42 -5.03
C ALA A 117 4.37 13.41 -5.92
N ARG A 118 4.40 14.22 -6.97
CA ARG A 118 3.39 14.19 -8.03
C ARG A 118 4.01 13.66 -9.31
N TYR A 119 3.30 12.81 -10.01
CA TYR A 119 3.74 12.29 -11.28
C TYR A 119 2.58 12.10 -12.25
N PRO A 120 2.81 12.38 -13.55
CA PRO A 120 1.80 12.18 -14.56
C PRO A 120 1.68 10.72 -14.94
N ALA A 121 0.44 10.26 -15.18
CA ALA A 121 0.13 9.00 -15.80
C ALA A 121 -0.85 9.22 -16.96
N SER A 122 -0.79 8.37 -17.99
CA SER A 122 -1.70 8.45 -19.13
C SER A 122 -2.76 7.36 -19.02
N VAL A 123 -4.01 7.76 -18.95
CA VAL A 123 -5.15 6.84 -19.05
C VAL A 123 -5.12 6.19 -20.43
N PRO A 124 -5.33 4.88 -20.55
CA PRO A 124 -5.56 4.25 -21.84
C PRO A 124 -6.68 4.98 -22.60
N GLY A 125 -6.40 5.47 -23.82
CA GLY A 125 -7.32 6.35 -24.56
C GLY A 125 -6.92 7.83 -24.59
N GLY A 126 -5.85 8.25 -23.87
CA GLY A 126 -5.16 9.52 -24.11
C GLY A 126 -5.27 10.60 -23.03
N ARG A 127 -6.19 10.53 -22.06
CA ARG A 127 -6.29 11.49 -20.95
C ARG A 127 -5.06 11.38 -20.05
N ARG A 128 -4.45 12.51 -19.69
CA ARG A 128 -3.43 12.58 -18.62
C ARG A 128 -4.10 12.85 -17.28
N ILE A 129 -3.62 12.16 -16.27
CA ILE A 129 -3.93 12.41 -14.87
C ILE A 129 -2.62 12.66 -14.11
N GLU A 130 -2.71 13.35 -13.00
CA GLU A 130 -1.60 13.54 -12.07
C GLU A 130 -1.94 12.83 -10.76
N LEU A 131 -1.00 12.06 -10.26
CA LEU A 131 -1.15 11.30 -9.02
C LEU A 131 -0.16 11.80 -7.97
N THR A 132 -0.64 11.95 -6.77
CA THR A 132 0.18 12.22 -5.58
C THR A 132 0.54 10.91 -4.90
N SER A 133 1.78 10.77 -4.44
CA SER A 133 2.21 9.68 -3.58
C SER A 133 3.02 10.19 -2.40
N PHE A 134 3.01 9.47 -1.30
CA PHE A 134 3.75 9.79 -0.08
C PHE A 134 4.92 8.82 0.15
N PRO A 135 5.95 9.22 0.94
CA PRO A 135 6.98 8.29 1.38
C PRO A 135 6.38 7.08 2.08
N GLY A 136 6.84 5.90 1.71
CA GLY A 136 6.26 4.62 2.15
C GLY A 136 5.38 3.94 1.10
N CYS A 137 4.75 4.68 0.20
CA CYS A 137 4.03 4.09 -0.93
C CYS A 137 4.99 3.38 -1.88
N PHE A 138 4.53 2.27 -2.45
CA PHE A 138 5.26 1.57 -3.52
C PHE A 138 5.51 2.52 -4.71
N CYS A 139 6.70 2.44 -5.28
CA CYS A 139 7.12 3.31 -6.39
C CYS A 139 7.00 4.82 -6.15
N HIS A 140 7.06 5.26 -4.88
CA HIS A 140 7.17 6.69 -4.57
C HIS A 140 8.33 7.33 -5.37
N ARG A 141 8.07 8.43 -6.10
CA ARG A 141 8.98 9.13 -7.03
C ARG A 141 9.46 8.31 -8.22
N ARG A 142 8.92 7.14 -8.48
CA ARG A 142 9.28 6.31 -9.62
C ARG A 142 8.04 5.85 -10.37
N ARG A 143 8.18 5.62 -11.68
CA ARG A 143 7.10 5.04 -12.47
C ARG A 143 6.99 3.54 -12.15
N ASP A 144 5.80 3.11 -11.87
CA ASP A 144 5.45 1.69 -11.79
C ASP A 144 5.08 1.17 -13.20
N GLU A 145 6.08 0.70 -13.94
CA GLU A 145 5.87 0.15 -15.29
C GLU A 145 5.04 -1.14 -15.26
N GLY A 146 5.10 -1.91 -14.15
CA GLY A 146 4.24 -3.08 -13.95
C GLY A 146 2.78 -2.69 -13.79
N GLY A 147 2.50 -1.73 -12.92
CA GLY A 147 1.16 -1.18 -12.73
C GLY A 147 0.60 -0.54 -14.00
N LEU A 148 1.43 0.18 -14.78
CA LEU A 148 1.02 0.71 -16.08
C LEU A 148 0.69 -0.40 -17.08
N ALA A 149 1.49 -1.47 -17.14
CA ALA A 149 1.21 -2.62 -18.00
C ALA A 149 -0.12 -3.29 -17.62
N LEU A 150 -0.36 -3.48 -16.32
CA LEU A 150 -1.58 -4.04 -15.76
C LEU A 150 -2.80 -3.20 -16.13
N ALA A 151 -2.73 -1.89 -15.88
CA ALA A 151 -3.81 -0.96 -16.18
C ALA A 151 -4.17 -0.92 -17.69
N GLU A 152 -3.16 -0.93 -18.58
CA GLU A 152 -3.39 -0.93 -20.04
C GLU A 152 -4.10 -2.19 -20.52
N VAL A 153 -3.74 -3.36 -19.99
CA VAL A 153 -4.38 -4.64 -20.38
C VAL A 153 -5.80 -4.71 -19.82
N ALA A 154 -5.97 -4.43 -18.52
CA ALA A 154 -7.28 -4.47 -17.88
C ALA A 154 -8.25 -3.45 -18.50
N ALA A 155 -7.81 -2.20 -18.70
CA ALA A 155 -8.66 -1.16 -19.32
C ALA A 155 -9.09 -1.52 -20.74
N ARG A 156 -8.18 -2.04 -21.56
CA ARG A 156 -8.52 -2.46 -22.95
C ARG A 156 -9.61 -3.54 -22.97
N ASP A 157 -9.49 -4.53 -22.11
CA ASP A 157 -10.42 -5.64 -22.06
C ASP A 157 -11.78 -5.18 -21.46
N LEU A 158 -11.74 -4.39 -20.39
CA LEU A 158 -12.94 -3.92 -19.69
C LEU A 158 -13.68 -2.80 -20.43
N ALA A 159 -13.02 -2.04 -21.31
CA ALA A 159 -13.67 -1.05 -22.17
C ALA A 159 -14.72 -1.65 -23.13
N GLN A 160 -14.70 -2.96 -23.32
CA GLN A 160 -15.69 -3.68 -24.13
C GLN A 160 -16.90 -4.18 -23.31
N ALA A 161 -16.89 -3.97 -21.98
CA ALA A 161 -18.00 -4.35 -21.12
C ALA A 161 -19.27 -3.55 -21.46
N ARG A 162 -20.43 -4.24 -21.49
CA ARG A 162 -21.73 -3.63 -21.83
C ARG A 162 -22.44 -2.96 -20.64
N SER A 163 -21.89 -3.10 -19.43
CA SER A 163 -22.47 -2.60 -18.18
C SER A 163 -21.37 -1.94 -17.34
N PRO A 164 -21.73 -1.09 -16.37
CA PRO A 164 -20.78 -0.58 -15.39
C PRO A 164 -19.99 -1.72 -14.73
N VAL A 165 -18.68 -1.53 -14.59
CA VAL A 165 -17.76 -2.52 -14.06
C VAL A 165 -17.56 -2.26 -12.56
N LYS A 166 -17.71 -3.29 -11.71
CA LYS A 166 -17.23 -3.27 -10.33
C LYS A 166 -15.80 -3.79 -10.30
N LEU A 167 -14.85 -2.91 -9.99
CA LEU A 167 -13.40 -3.19 -9.97
C LEU A 167 -12.86 -3.20 -8.55
N LEU A 168 -12.14 -4.26 -8.21
CA LEU A 168 -11.33 -4.33 -6.99
C LEU A 168 -9.84 -4.20 -7.34
N ASP A 169 -9.18 -3.18 -6.78
CA ASP A 169 -7.72 -2.96 -6.87
C ASP A 169 -7.08 -3.27 -5.52
N MET A 170 -6.37 -4.39 -5.43
CA MET A 170 -5.73 -4.84 -4.20
C MET A 170 -4.22 -4.56 -4.21
N GLY A 171 -3.71 -4.01 -3.09
CA GLY A 171 -2.38 -3.45 -3.02
C GLY A 171 -2.29 -2.19 -3.87
N CYS A 172 -3.30 -1.33 -3.77
CA CYS A 172 -3.53 -0.23 -4.72
C CYS A 172 -2.44 0.85 -4.70
N GLY A 173 -1.61 0.92 -3.64
CA GLY A 173 -0.66 2.00 -3.47
C GLY A 173 -1.36 3.37 -3.49
N CYS A 174 -0.86 4.29 -4.30
CA CYS A 174 -1.53 5.59 -4.50
C CYS A 174 -2.73 5.54 -5.48
N GLY A 175 -3.16 4.34 -5.91
CA GLY A 175 -4.31 4.13 -6.79
C GLY A 175 -4.00 4.15 -8.28
N LEU A 176 -2.72 3.99 -8.70
CA LEU A 176 -2.33 4.09 -10.12
C LEU A 176 -3.20 3.22 -11.02
N VAL A 177 -3.30 1.91 -10.71
CA VAL A 177 -3.98 0.95 -11.59
C VAL A 177 -5.47 1.23 -11.61
N GLY A 178 -6.10 1.34 -10.44
CA GLY A 178 -7.53 1.58 -10.31
C GLY A 178 -7.99 2.85 -11.02
N PHE A 179 -7.28 3.98 -10.82
CA PHE A 179 -7.65 5.25 -11.47
C PHE A 179 -7.43 5.25 -12.98
N LEU A 180 -6.39 4.57 -13.47
CA LEU A 180 -6.18 4.44 -14.91
C LEU A 180 -7.28 3.59 -15.57
N VAL A 181 -7.68 2.49 -14.94
CA VAL A 181 -8.78 1.65 -15.43
C VAL A 181 -10.11 2.42 -15.36
N ALA A 182 -10.44 3.01 -14.20
CA ALA A 182 -11.69 3.75 -14.04
C ALA A 182 -11.77 4.98 -14.95
N GLY A 183 -10.63 5.64 -15.22
CA GLY A 183 -10.56 6.73 -16.17
C GLY A 183 -10.79 6.32 -17.64
N ALA A 184 -10.45 5.07 -17.98
CA ALA A 184 -10.63 4.50 -19.33
C ALA A 184 -12.01 3.81 -19.52
N VAL A 185 -12.63 3.36 -18.42
CA VAL A 185 -13.90 2.62 -18.40
C VAL A 185 -14.92 3.42 -17.61
N PRO A 186 -15.69 4.30 -18.25
CA PRO A 186 -16.67 5.15 -17.57
C PRO A 186 -17.71 4.34 -16.79
N GLY A 187 -18.09 4.83 -15.63
CA GLY A 187 -19.05 4.18 -14.75
C GLY A 187 -18.47 3.04 -13.89
N THR A 188 -17.14 2.86 -13.88
CA THR A 188 -16.49 1.89 -13.01
C THR A 188 -16.75 2.25 -11.53
N ALA A 189 -17.34 1.29 -10.79
CA ALA A 189 -17.42 1.34 -9.33
C ALA A 189 -16.11 0.76 -8.78
N LEU A 190 -15.26 1.65 -8.22
CA LEU A 190 -13.89 1.33 -7.82
C LEU A 190 -13.79 1.14 -6.31
N THR A 191 -13.35 -0.04 -5.89
CA THR A 191 -12.93 -0.34 -4.53
C THR A 191 -11.43 -0.63 -4.51
N MET A 192 -10.72 -0.05 -3.58
CA MET A 192 -9.26 -0.17 -3.42
C MET A 192 -8.91 -0.63 -2.02
N ILE A 193 -7.94 -1.53 -1.91
CA ILE A 193 -7.42 -2.02 -0.62
C ILE A 193 -5.90 -1.85 -0.61
N ASP A 194 -5.36 -1.39 0.52
CA ASP A 194 -3.92 -1.44 0.81
C ASP A 194 -3.70 -1.61 2.30
N SER A 195 -2.62 -2.30 2.69
CA SER A 195 -2.25 -2.48 4.09
C SER A 195 -1.52 -1.27 4.67
N HIS A 196 -0.98 -0.41 3.82
CA HIS A 196 -0.17 0.73 4.22
C HIS A 196 -1.02 2.02 4.30
N SER A 197 -1.12 2.62 5.49
CA SER A 197 -1.97 3.77 5.77
C SER A 197 -1.70 4.99 4.87
N ARG A 198 -0.43 5.27 4.53
CA ARG A 198 -0.06 6.36 3.60
C ARG A 198 -0.46 6.08 2.16
N ALA A 199 -0.51 4.81 1.75
CA ALA A 199 -1.03 4.42 0.44
C ALA A 199 -2.53 4.71 0.37
N VAL A 200 -3.27 4.31 1.40
CA VAL A 200 -4.71 4.60 1.54
C VAL A 200 -4.98 6.10 1.54
N GLU A 201 -4.19 6.89 2.26
CA GLU A 201 -4.32 8.36 2.27
C GLU A 201 -4.05 8.94 0.88
N ALA A 202 -2.98 8.51 0.20
CA ALA A 202 -2.67 8.95 -1.16
C ALA A 202 -3.79 8.60 -2.15
N ALA A 203 -4.33 7.38 -2.07
CA ALA A 203 -5.43 6.94 -2.93
C ALA A 203 -6.72 7.76 -2.68
N ARG A 204 -7.05 8.06 -1.41
CA ARG A 204 -8.18 8.93 -1.06
C ARG A 204 -7.99 10.37 -1.54
N LEU A 205 -6.77 10.92 -1.43
CA LEU A 205 -6.44 12.24 -1.97
C LEU A 205 -6.61 12.25 -3.49
N ASN A 206 -6.03 11.28 -4.19
CA ASN A 206 -6.11 11.16 -5.64
C ASN A 206 -7.55 10.94 -6.13
N SER A 207 -8.37 10.19 -5.40
CA SER A 207 -9.81 10.03 -5.71
C SER A 207 -10.52 11.40 -5.75
N ARG A 208 -10.28 12.24 -4.75
CA ARG A 208 -10.85 13.61 -4.68
C ARG A 208 -10.31 14.50 -5.79
N ASP A 209 -8.98 14.54 -5.97
CA ASP A 209 -8.31 15.43 -6.92
C ASP A 209 -8.66 15.10 -8.38
N LEU A 210 -8.85 13.81 -8.70
CA LEU A 210 -9.22 13.34 -10.02
C LEU A 210 -10.73 13.40 -10.30
N GLY A 211 -11.55 13.57 -9.25
CA GLY A 211 -12.99 13.43 -9.36
C GLY A 211 -13.46 12.02 -9.78
N ILE A 212 -12.68 11.00 -9.43
CA ILE A 212 -13.01 9.58 -9.65
C ILE A 212 -13.37 8.97 -8.29
N PRO A 213 -14.66 8.77 -7.99
CA PRO A 213 -15.08 8.19 -6.73
C PRO A 213 -14.51 6.79 -6.53
N ALA A 214 -13.96 6.54 -5.35
CA ALA A 214 -13.46 5.22 -4.96
C ALA A 214 -13.71 4.97 -3.48
N GLU A 215 -14.10 3.74 -3.15
CA GLU A 215 -14.03 3.23 -1.80
C GLU A 215 -12.58 2.80 -1.52
N VAL A 216 -11.93 3.35 -0.49
CA VAL A 216 -10.53 3.04 -0.18
C VAL A 216 -10.43 2.55 1.25
N VAL A 217 -9.99 1.29 1.43
CA VAL A 217 -9.99 0.56 2.69
C VAL A 217 -8.57 0.24 3.12
N LEU A 218 -8.27 0.47 4.39
CA LEU A 218 -7.03 0.03 5.04
C LEU A 218 -7.26 -1.40 5.55
N ALA A 219 -6.65 -2.40 4.89
CA ALA A 219 -6.80 -3.80 5.26
C ALA A 219 -5.65 -4.66 4.70
N ASP A 220 -5.35 -5.76 5.38
CA ASP A 220 -4.34 -6.77 5.00
C ASP A 220 -4.93 -8.18 4.76
N ASP A 221 -6.23 -8.35 4.97
CA ASP A 221 -6.96 -9.61 4.94
C ASP A 221 -7.90 -9.77 3.72
N GLY A 222 -7.74 -8.91 2.72
CA GLY A 222 -8.50 -8.96 1.47
C GLY A 222 -9.99 -8.68 1.67
N VAL A 223 -10.85 -9.63 1.26
CA VAL A 223 -12.32 -9.44 1.32
C VAL A 223 -12.90 -9.52 2.72
N ALA A 224 -12.17 -10.02 3.72
CA ALA A 224 -12.69 -10.13 5.08
C ALA A 224 -13.04 -8.75 5.67
N SER A 225 -12.30 -7.71 5.26
CA SER A 225 -12.58 -6.31 5.63
C SER A 225 -13.59 -5.61 4.72
N LEU A 226 -14.15 -6.29 3.71
CA LEU A 226 -15.16 -5.74 2.80
C LEU A 226 -16.51 -6.46 3.01
N PRO A 227 -17.46 -5.85 3.71
CA PRO A 227 -18.80 -6.42 3.85
C PRO A 227 -19.41 -6.67 2.46
N ASP A 228 -20.02 -7.85 2.29
CA ASP A 228 -20.74 -8.25 1.08
C ASP A 228 -19.92 -8.25 -0.24
N ALA A 229 -18.58 -8.32 -0.14
CA ALA A 229 -17.70 -8.31 -1.30
C ALA A 229 -17.67 -9.63 -2.09
N ALA A 230 -18.00 -10.74 -1.45
CA ALA A 230 -17.92 -12.07 -2.05
C ALA A 230 -18.83 -12.20 -3.28
N GLY A 231 -18.23 -12.56 -4.43
CA GLY A 231 -18.97 -12.78 -5.69
C GLY A 231 -19.61 -11.52 -6.26
N THR A 232 -19.12 -10.31 -5.96
CA THR A 232 -19.76 -9.06 -6.40
C THR A 232 -18.97 -8.29 -7.45
N PHE A 233 -17.66 -8.54 -7.59
CA PHE A 233 -16.80 -7.81 -8.54
C PHE A 233 -16.75 -8.45 -9.92
N ASP A 234 -16.75 -7.61 -10.95
CA ASP A 234 -16.57 -8.02 -12.34
C ASP A 234 -15.09 -8.22 -12.68
N ALA A 235 -14.22 -7.44 -12.07
CA ALA A 235 -12.78 -7.50 -12.28
C ALA A 235 -12.00 -7.29 -11.00
N PHE A 236 -10.83 -7.93 -10.94
CA PHE A 236 -9.80 -7.78 -9.92
C PHE A 236 -8.49 -7.40 -10.60
N VAL A 237 -7.80 -6.43 -10.06
CA VAL A 237 -6.42 -6.08 -10.44
C VAL A 237 -5.52 -6.11 -9.21
N GLY A 238 -4.28 -6.57 -9.39
CA GLY A 238 -3.29 -6.59 -8.30
C GLY A 238 -1.87 -6.71 -8.82
N ASN A 239 -0.96 -5.98 -8.17
CA ASN A 239 0.49 -6.06 -8.39
C ASN A 239 1.15 -6.60 -7.11
N PRO A 240 1.00 -7.90 -6.80
CA PRO A 240 1.50 -8.46 -5.56
C PRO A 240 3.03 -8.39 -5.48
N PRO A 241 3.62 -8.15 -4.30
CA PRO A 241 5.05 -8.20 -4.12
C PRO A 241 5.59 -9.62 -4.33
N TYR A 242 6.79 -9.72 -4.95
CA TYR A 242 7.41 -11.01 -5.36
C TYR A 242 8.27 -11.67 -4.28
N TYR A 243 8.50 -10.97 -3.15
CA TYR A 243 9.21 -11.53 -2.00
C TYR A 243 8.30 -12.41 -1.12
N SER A 244 8.87 -13.08 -0.12
CA SER A 244 8.13 -13.96 0.80
C SER A 244 7.58 -15.23 0.15
N ASP A 245 8.30 -15.80 -0.84
CA ASP A 245 7.90 -17.03 -1.53
C ASP A 245 6.44 -17.02 -2.02
N TYR A 246 6.01 -15.86 -2.56
CA TYR A 246 4.66 -15.62 -3.09
C TYR A 246 3.50 -15.77 -2.08
N ARG A 247 3.77 -15.87 -0.77
CA ARG A 247 2.70 -15.96 0.25
C ARG A 247 1.73 -14.77 0.21
N ILE A 248 2.22 -13.58 -0.10
CA ILE A 248 1.36 -12.41 -0.26
C ILE A 248 0.53 -12.54 -1.55
N ALA A 249 1.10 -13.07 -2.62
CA ALA A 249 0.36 -13.35 -3.85
C ALA A 249 -0.77 -14.38 -3.64
N ASP A 250 -0.59 -15.34 -2.73
CA ASP A 250 -1.67 -16.26 -2.33
C ASP A 250 -2.87 -15.48 -1.74
N VAL A 251 -2.62 -14.54 -0.85
CA VAL A 251 -3.69 -13.69 -0.26
C VAL A 251 -4.42 -12.90 -1.36
N PHE A 252 -3.68 -12.33 -2.32
CA PHE A 252 -4.27 -11.61 -3.45
C PHE A 252 -5.16 -12.51 -4.30
N LEU A 253 -4.71 -13.72 -4.61
CA LEU A 253 -5.43 -14.65 -5.49
C LEU A 253 -6.62 -15.32 -4.81
N GLU A 254 -6.51 -15.61 -3.51
CA GLU A 254 -7.63 -16.05 -2.69
C GLU A 254 -8.71 -14.98 -2.61
N THR A 255 -8.31 -13.72 -2.38
CA THR A 255 -9.18 -12.56 -2.43
C THR A 255 -9.86 -12.42 -3.79
N ALA A 256 -9.10 -12.49 -4.88
CA ALA A 256 -9.65 -12.43 -6.24
C ALA A 256 -10.69 -13.53 -6.48
N LYS A 257 -10.38 -14.77 -6.10
CA LYS A 257 -11.28 -15.90 -6.25
C LYS A 257 -12.57 -15.72 -5.45
N SER A 258 -12.49 -15.22 -4.24
CA SER A 258 -13.65 -14.93 -3.38
C SER A 258 -14.48 -13.77 -3.92
N ALA A 259 -13.86 -12.64 -4.21
CA ALA A 259 -14.51 -11.38 -4.58
C ALA A 259 -15.18 -11.42 -5.96
N LEU A 260 -14.59 -12.11 -6.92
CA LEU A 260 -15.07 -12.13 -8.30
C LEU A 260 -16.41 -12.87 -8.44
N LYS A 261 -17.29 -12.34 -9.27
CA LYS A 261 -18.46 -13.05 -9.82
C LYS A 261 -18.02 -14.25 -10.66
N ALA A 262 -18.90 -15.20 -10.87
CA ALA A 262 -18.76 -16.17 -11.96
C ALA A 262 -18.62 -15.43 -13.28
N GLY A 263 -17.61 -15.78 -14.09
CA GLY A 263 -17.24 -15.04 -15.32
C GLY A 263 -16.41 -13.77 -15.08
N GLY A 264 -16.19 -13.36 -13.84
CA GLY A 264 -15.33 -12.22 -13.51
C GLY A 264 -13.85 -12.50 -13.79
N VAL A 265 -13.08 -11.44 -14.03
CA VAL A 265 -11.70 -11.55 -14.54
C VAL A 265 -10.68 -11.08 -13.51
N CYS A 266 -9.67 -11.93 -13.24
CA CYS A 266 -8.52 -11.61 -12.41
C CYS A 266 -7.34 -11.20 -13.30
N TYR A 267 -6.73 -10.06 -13.02
CA TYR A 267 -5.49 -9.60 -13.63
C TYR A 267 -4.42 -9.39 -12.56
N THR A 268 -3.27 -10.03 -12.72
CA THR A 268 -2.07 -9.75 -11.93
C THR A 268 -0.91 -9.42 -12.85
N VAL A 269 0.15 -8.81 -12.32
CA VAL A 269 1.32 -8.46 -13.11
C VAL A 269 2.60 -8.93 -12.42
N VAL A 270 3.57 -9.35 -13.23
CA VAL A 270 4.87 -9.80 -12.75
C VAL A 270 5.95 -9.54 -13.81
N LYS A 271 7.21 -9.40 -13.37
CA LYS A 271 8.34 -9.25 -14.32
C LYS A 271 8.66 -10.55 -15.04
N ASN A 272 8.55 -11.68 -14.33
CA ASN A 272 8.77 -13.03 -14.84
C ASN A 272 7.63 -13.92 -14.35
N GLU A 273 6.89 -14.50 -15.27
CA GLU A 273 5.70 -15.30 -14.99
C GLU A 273 5.98 -16.64 -14.30
N ALA A 274 7.21 -17.16 -14.38
CA ALA A 274 7.56 -18.51 -13.89
C ALA A 274 7.23 -18.72 -12.41
N GLY A 275 7.28 -17.67 -11.59
CA GLY A 275 6.95 -17.77 -10.16
C GLY A 275 5.47 -17.56 -9.87
N LEU A 276 4.84 -16.53 -10.45
CA LEU A 276 3.45 -16.17 -10.13
C LEU A 276 2.41 -17.04 -10.86
N LYS A 277 2.70 -17.47 -12.09
CA LYS A 277 1.77 -18.27 -12.87
C LYS A 277 1.36 -19.57 -12.16
N PRO A 278 2.27 -20.39 -11.61
CA PRO A 278 1.86 -21.59 -10.87
C PRO A 278 1.02 -21.29 -9.62
N VAL A 279 1.24 -20.13 -8.99
CA VAL A 279 0.44 -19.69 -7.85
C VAL A 279 -0.99 -19.36 -8.31
N GLN A 280 -1.14 -18.60 -9.41
CA GLN A 280 -2.45 -18.23 -9.93
C GLN A 280 -3.23 -19.45 -10.46
N GLU A 281 -2.56 -20.46 -11.04
CA GLU A 281 -3.16 -21.71 -11.50
C GLU A 281 -3.78 -22.55 -10.37
N ARG A 282 -3.39 -22.34 -9.11
CA ARG A 282 -4.06 -22.98 -7.95
C ARG A 282 -5.46 -22.46 -7.69
N TYR A 283 -5.75 -21.23 -8.11
CA TYR A 283 -7.03 -20.54 -7.85
C TYR A 283 -7.92 -20.50 -9.08
N PHE A 284 -7.33 -20.51 -10.28
CA PHE A 284 -8.03 -20.37 -11.56
C PHE A 284 -7.60 -21.46 -12.54
N PRO A 285 -8.54 -22.08 -13.29
CA PRO A 285 -8.25 -23.24 -14.12
C PRO A 285 -7.37 -22.93 -15.34
N SER A 286 -7.28 -21.66 -15.74
CA SER A 286 -6.43 -21.23 -16.85
C SER A 286 -5.84 -19.86 -16.61
N VAL A 287 -4.61 -19.65 -17.08
CA VAL A 287 -3.88 -18.39 -16.98
C VAL A 287 -3.37 -18.00 -18.37
N GLU A 288 -3.98 -16.98 -18.95
CA GLU A 288 -3.50 -16.33 -20.18
C GLU A 288 -2.39 -15.33 -19.81
N ILE A 289 -1.33 -15.24 -20.63
CA ILE A 289 -0.23 -14.31 -20.44
C ILE A 289 -0.30 -13.24 -21.55
N VAL A 290 -0.44 -11.99 -21.15
CA VAL A 290 -0.38 -10.83 -22.04
C VAL A 290 0.89 -10.04 -21.75
N ARG A 291 1.82 -9.98 -22.71
CA ARG A 291 3.07 -9.24 -22.53
C ARG A 291 2.89 -7.76 -22.84
N ARG A 292 3.25 -6.91 -21.88
CA ARG A 292 3.13 -5.47 -22.00
C ARG A 292 4.25 -4.75 -21.25
N ARG A 293 4.88 -3.73 -21.83
CA ARG A 293 5.95 -2.93 -21.20
C ARG A 293 7.10 -3.75 -20.60
N GLY A 294 7.39 -4.93 -21.15
CA GLY A 294 8.40 -5.85 -20.61
C GLY A 294 7.98 -6.54 -19.31
N TYR A 295 6.69 -6.56 -19.02
CA TYR A 295 6.04 -7.33 -17.96
C TYR A 295 5.08 -8.36 -18.55
N SER A 296 4.75 -9.37 -17.74
CA SER A 296 3.72 -10.36 -18.02
C SER A 296 2.49 -10.05 -17.17
N VAL A 297 1.39 -9.68 -17.80
CA VAL A 297 0.09 -9.60 -17.15
C VAL A 297 -0.58 -10.96 -17.27
N LEU A 298 -0.89 -11.55 -16.12
CA LEU A 298 -1.56 -12.85 -16.02
C LEU A 298 -3.05 -12.59 -15.89
N LYS A 299 -3.82 -13.15 -16.82
CA LYS A 299 -5.26 -13.01 -16.89
C LYS A 299 -5.94 -14.36 -16.68
N SER A 300 -6.93 -14.39 -15.83
CA SER A 300 -7.74 -15.59 -15.54
C SER A 300 -9.21 -15.24 -15.40
N VAL A 301 -10.08 -16.15 -15.82
CA VAL A 301 -11.53 -16.00 -15.65
C VAL A 301 -12.01 -16.94 -14.56
N LYS A 302 -12.81 -16.43 -13.61
CA LYS A 302 -13.48 -17.28 -12.64
C LYS A 302 -14.52 -18.15 -13.35
N PRO A 303 -14.47 -19.48 -13.20
CA PRO A 303 -15.44 -20.37 -13.88
C PRO A 303 -16.88 -19.99 -13.55
N LEU A 304 -17.77 -20.30 -14.48
CA LEU A 304 -19.22 -20.37 -14.21
C LEU A 304 -19.50 -21.55 -13.28
N PRO A 305 -20.52 -21.48 -12.46
CA PRO A 305 -20.92 -22.58 -11.56
C PRO A 305 -21.29 -23.86 -12.31
#